data_ebbd37dfcd56a67418f9bb08c41dac88
#
_entry.id   ebbd37dfcd56a67418f9bb08c41dac88
#
_cell.length_a   1.000
_cell.length_b   1.000
_cell.length_c   1.000
_cell.angle_alpha   90.00
_cell.angle_beta   90.00
_cell.angle_gamma   90.00
#
_symmetry.space_group_name_H-M   'P 1'
#
loop_
_entity.id
_entity.type
_entity.pdbx_description
1 polymer ?
#
loop_
_entity_poly.entity_id
_entity_poly.type
_entity_poly.pdbx_seq_one_letter_code
_entity_poly.pdbx_strand_id
1 'polypeptide(L)'
;NSGYLNNSRLDFKDYSKPLVVGSCGTYRLKKRPKLPTFWAKGRRDYQILYVASGKAHFWFDGVEEVVTSGHMVLYQPKEIQKYVYYVEDHPEVFWIHFTGYDVRNILNYHGIPLDKHVFYSGTLPDYKMLFRKIIRELQQCEYGYEDYIASLFNIILLLVSRQQQESEKTTTSIPEEIE
;
A
#
# COMPACT_ATOMS: atom_id res chain seq x y z
N ASN A 1 7.10 4.41 12.83
CA ASN A 1 7.13 3.02 13.26
C ASN A 1 7.26 2.11 12.02
N SER A 2 8.20 1.16 12.05
CA SER A 2 8.47 0.28 10.90
C SER A 2 9.09 -1.04 11.35
N GLY A 3 8.95 -2.06 10.52
CA GLY A 3 9.60 -3.36 10.66
C GLY A 3 10.19 -3.80 9.32
N TYR A 4 11.29 -4.56 9.37
CA TYR A 4 12.04 -5.03 8.21
C TYR A 4 12.37 -6.51 8.36
N LEU A 5 12.20 -7.26 7.29
CA LEU A 5 12.56 -8.69 7.26
C LEU A 5 14.06 -8.87 7.56
N ASN A 6 14.37 -9.72 8.52
CA ASN A 6 15.74 -9.94 9.02
C ASN A 6 16.47 -8.64 9.40
N ASN A 7 15.73 -7.60 9.83
CA ASN A 7 16.26 -6.28 10.17
C ASN A 7 17.02 -5.59 9.00
N SER A 8 16.82 -6.01 7.77
CA SER A 8 17.43 -5.41 6.59
C SER A 8 16.57 -4.27 6.04
N ARG A 9 17.17 -3.08 5.86
CA ARG A 9 16.53 -1.92 5.27
C ARG A 9 16.70 -1.82 3.75
N LEU A 10 17.40 -2.77 3.15
CA LEU A 10 17.60 -2.81 1.71
C LEU A 10 16.36 -3.36 1.03
N ASP A 11 16.01 -2.80 -0.12
CA ASP A 11 15.05 -3.42 -1.00
C ASP A 11 15.63 -4.70 -1.58
N PHE A 12 14.79 -5.68 -1.85
CA PHE A 12 15.25 -6.97 -2.34
C PHE A 12 14.24 -7.64 -3.26
N LYS A 13 14.77 -8.56 -4.04
CA LYS A 13 14.01 -9.40 -4.95
C LYS A 13 14.18 -10.85 -4.50
N ASP A 14 13.09 -11.48 -4.11
CA ASP A 14 13.08 -12.87 -3.65
C ASP A 14 11.98 -13.64 -4.37
N TYR A 15 12.36 -14.62 -5.17
CA TYR A 15 11.44 -15.47 -5.93
C TYR A 15 11.40 -16.90 -5.40
N SER A 16 11.85 -17.14 -4.19
CA SER A 16 11.79 -18.45 -3.53
C SER A 16 10.37 -18.83 -3.06
N LYS A 17 9.52 -17.84 -2.87
CA LYS A 17 8.12 -18.01 -2.41
C LYS A 17 7.17 -17.20 -3.29
N PRO A 18 5.86 -17.55 -3.28
CA PRO A 18 4.85 -16.79 -4.04
C PRO A 18 4.77 -15.32 -3.63
N LEU A 19 4.85 -15.06 -2.33
CA LEU A 19 4.74 -13.74 -1.73
C LEU A 19 5.65 -13.64 -0.50
N VAL A 20 6.48 -12.61 -0.48
CA VAL A 20 7.37 -12.28 0.64
C VAL A 20 7.17 -10.82 0.99
N VAL A 21 6.81 -10.53 2.23
CA VAL A 21 6.75 -9.15 2.73
C VAL A 21 8.12 -8.77 3.30
N GLY A 22 8.74 -7.77 2.71
CA GLY A 22 10.10 -7.33 3.08
C GLY A 22 10.13 -6.26 4.15
N SER A 23 9.13 -5.37 4.18
CA SER A 23 9.04 -4.30 5.17
C SER A 23 7.65 -3.71 5.21
N CYS A 24 7.35 -3.08 6.32
CA CYS A 24 6.08 -2.40 6.55
C CYS A 24 6.28 -1.28 7.57
N GLY A 25 5.59 -0.17 7.38
CA GLY A 25 5.70 0.95 8.31
C GLY A 25 4.58 1.97 8.15
N THR A 26 4.68 3.00 8.95
CA THR A 26 3.74 4.12 8.93
C THR A 26 4.46 5.44 9.12
N TYR A 27 3.95 6.46 8.44
CA TYR A 27 4.35 7.85 8.62
C TYR A 27 3.18 8.69 9.09
N ARG A 28 3.42 9.45 10.14
CA ARG A 28 2.55 10.53 10.60
C ARG A 28 3.41 11.76 10.82
N LEU A 29 3.27 12.73 9.92
CA LEU A 29 4.08 13.93 9.95
C LEU A 29 3.58 14.88 11.05
N LYS A 30 4.45 15.25 11.99
CA LYS A 30 4.09 16.11 13.12
C LYS A 30 4.92 17.39 13.23
N LYS A 31 6.23 17.29 13.02
CA LYS A 31 7.19 18.39 13.25
C LYS A 31 7.87 18.90 11.99
N ARG A 32 8.08 18.03 11.01
CA ARG A 32 8.66 18.44 9.72
C ARG A 32 7.59 19.08 8.85
N PRO A 33 7.88 20.19 8.15
CA PRO A 33 6.90 20.80 7.26
C PRO A 33 6.58 19.92 6.06
N LYS A 34 7.54 19.13 5.58
CA LYS A 34 7.35 18.21 4.46
C LYS A 34 8.31 17.02 4.53
N LEU A 35 7.92 15.92 3.92
CA LEU A 35 8.73 14.72 3.75
C LEU A 35 8.66 14.28 2.27
N PRO A 36 9.67 14.63 1.45
CA PRO A 36 9.74 14.22 0.06
C PRO A 36 10.41 12.86 -0.09
N THR A 37 9.97 12.11 -1.09
CA THR A 37 10.62 10.87 -1.55
C THR A 37 10.81 10.92 -3.05
N PHE A 38 12.01 10.58 -3.51
CA PHE A 38 12.33 10.48 -4.93
C PHE A 38 13.28 9.31 -5.20
N TRP A 39 12.82 8.39 -6.02
CA TRP A 39 13.59 7.22 -6.50
C TRP A 39 13.55 7.19 -8.01
N ALA A 40 14.58 7.75 -8.64
CA ALA A 40 14.66 7.89 -10.10
C ALA A 40 14.67 6.57 -10.86
N LYS A 41 15.21 5.51 -10.25
CA LYS A 41 15.28 4.16 -10.82
C LYS A 41 14.27 3.18 -10.21
N GLY A 42 13.42 3.66 -9.30
CA GLY A 42 12.49 2.83 -8.56
C GLY A 42 13.18 1.87 -7.61
N ARG A 43 12.42 0.88 -7.16
CA ARG A 43 12.87 -0.18 -6.26
C ARG A 43 12.92 -1.51 -6.99
N ARG A 44 13.51 -2.52 -6.36
CA ARG A 44 13.51 -3.90 -6.87
C ARG A 44 12.27 -4.69 -6.44
N ASP A 45 11.57 -4.20 -5.43
CA ASP A 45 10.33 -4.79 -4.90
C ASP A 45 9.10 -3.98 -5.35
N TYR A 46 7.92 -4.53 -5.03
CA TYR A 46 6.63 -3.84 -5.12
C TYR A 46 6.39 -3.03 -3.86
N GLN A 47 5.61 -1.97 -3.98
CA GLN A 47 5.18 -1.17 -2.84
C GLN A 47 3.71 -0.80 -2.97
N ILE A 48 2.96 -0.95 -1.87
CA ILE A 48 1.65 -0.33 -1.69
C ILE A 48 1.76 0.70 -0.58
N LEU A 49 1.20 1.89 -0.84
CA LEU A 49 1.03 2.95 0.14
C LEU A 49 -0.47 3.14 0.36
N TYR A 50 -0.90 3.18 1.62
CA TYR A 50 -2.27 3.41 2.02
C TYR A 50 -2.39 4.76 2.72
N VAL A 51 -3.18 5.68 2.15
CA VAL A 51 -3.50 6.95 2.79
C VAL A 51 -4.67 6.73 3.74
N ALA A 52 -4.37 6.58 5.02
CA ALA A 52 -5.36 6.27 6.05
C ALA A 52 -6.15 7.52 6.47
N SER A 53 -5.48 8.69 6.50
CA SER A 53 -6.10 9.98 6.76
C SER A 53 -5.30 11.10 6.13
N GLY A 54 -5.94 12.26 5.95
CA GLY A 54 -5.32 13.38 5.25
C GLY A 54 -5.18 13.12 3.76
N LYS A 55 -4.11 13.62 3.19
CA LYS A 55 -3.78 13.44 1.77
C LYS A 55 -2.27 13.44 1.54
N ALA A 56 -1.86 12.92 0.38
CA ALA A 56 -0.47 12.89 -0.06
C ALA A 56 -0.39 13.26 -1.54
N HIS A 57 0.74 13.80 -1.96
CA HIS A 57 0.96 14.28 -3.32
C HIS A 57 1.92 13.34 -4.03
N PHE A 58 1.47 12.78 -5.15
CA PHE A 58 2.23 11.86 -6.00
C PHE A 58 2.41 12.44 -7.39
N TRP A 59 3.49 12.07 -8.06
CA TRP A 59 3.72 12.43 -9.47
C TRP A 59 3.87 11.13 -10.27
N PHE A 60 3.03 10.98 -11.28
CA PHE A 60 3.07 9.88 -12.23
C PHE A 60 3.25 10.45 -13.62
N ASP A 61 4.33 10.05 -14.32
CA ASP A 61 4.69 10.59 -15.63
C ASP A 61 4.76 12.13 -15.65
N GLY A 62 5.28 12.73 -14.58
CA GLY A 62 5.40 14.17 -14.42
C GLY A 62 4.11 14.92 -14.07
N VAL A 63 3.00 14.21 -13.90
CA VAL A 63 1.70 14.80 -13.54
C VAL A 63 1.41 14.57 -12.07
N GLU A 64 1.09 15.65 -11.34
CA GLU A 64 0.71 15.59 -9.94
C GLU A 64 -0.68 14.98 -9.78
N GLU A 65 -0.79 14.04 -8.85
CA GLU A 65 -2.05 13.46 -8.38
C GLU A 65 -2.12 13.53 -6.86
N VAL A 66 -3.17 14.16 -6.33
CA VAL A 66 -3.43 14.22 -4.89
C VAL A 66 -4.23 12.99 -4.49
N VAL A 67 -3.64 12.17 -3.63
CA VAL A 67 -4.26 10.94 -3.13
C VAL A 67 -4.84 11.20 -1.75
N THR A 68 -6.14 11.04 -1.63
CA THR A 68 -6.89 11.28 -0.39
C THR A 68 -7.08 9.99 0.40
N SER A 69 -7.57 10.13 1.65
CA SER A 69 -7.88 8.99 2.50
C SER A 69 -8.82 7.97 1.82
N GLY A 70 -8.61 6.70 2.08
CA GLY A 70 -9.38 5.61 1.47
C GLY A 70 -8.89 5.20 0.09
N HIS A 71 -7.69 5.60 -0.29
CA HIS A 71 -7.02 5.19 -1.53
C HIS A 71 -5.65 4.61 -1.24
N MET A 72 -5.23 3.72 -2.13
CA MET A 72 -3.91 3.11 -2.12
C MET A 72 -3.19 3.43 -3.42
N VAL A 73 -1.85 3.41 -3.35
CA VAL A 73 -0.96 3.58 -4.50
C VAL A 73 -0.12 2.33 -4.65
N LEU A 74 -0.07 1.77 -5.85
CA LEU A 74 0.81 0.66 -6.20
C LEU A 74 1.98 1.15 -7.04
N TYR A 75 3.19 0.85 -6.59
CA TYR A 75 4.41 0.93 -7.39
C TYR A 75 4.92 -0.49 -7.69
N GLN A 76 5.18 -0.74 -8.96
CA GLN A 76 5.84 -1.96 -9.42
C GLN A 76 7.37 -1.78 -9.41
N PRO A 77 8.16 -2.87 -9.45
CA PRO A 77 9.62 -2.76 -9.54
C PRO A 77 10.07 -1.87 -10.70
N LYS A 78 11.12 -1.08 -10.47
CA LYS A 78 11.76 -0.16 -11.43
C LYS A 78 10.94 1.05 -11.85
N GLU A 79 9.73 1.23 -11.31
CA GLU A 79 8.97 2.45 -11.57
C GLU A 79 9.56 3.64 -10.81
N ILE A 80 9.62 4.80 -11.44
CA ILE A 80 10.02 6.06 -10.78
C ILE A 80 9.04 6.36 -9.67
N GLN A 81 9.56 6.61 -8.47
CA GLN A 81 8.74 7.00 -7.31
C GLN A 81 9.03 8.46 -6.96
N LYS A 82 7.99 9.27 -6.97
CA LYS A 82 8.06 10.67 -6.53
C LYS A 82 6.78 11.03 -5.80
N TYR A 83 6.92 11.35 -4.51
CA TYR A 83 5.78 11.78 -3.69
C TYR A 83 6.25 12.66 -2.54
N VAL A 84 5.32 13.44 -1.99
CA VAL A 84 5.58 14.36 -0.89
C VAL A 84 4.42 14.34 0.10
N TYR A 85 4.75 14.30 1.38
CA TYR A 85 3.81 14.53 2.48
C TYR A 85 4.05 15.94 3.03
N TYR A 86 2.96 16.71 3.20
CA TYR A 86 2.99 18.03 3.83
C TYR A 86 2.28 17.98 5.18
N VAL A 87 2.87 18.60 6.20
CA VAL A 87 2.32 18.59 7.56
C VAL A 87 0.92 19.21 7.65
N GLU A 88 0.65 20.24 6.85
CA GLU A 88 -0.67 20.89 6.78
C GLU A 88 -1.78 19.98 6.24
N ASP A 89 -1.43 18.92 5.53
CA ASP A 89 -2.38 17.93 5.02
C ASP A 89 -2.73 16.84 6.05
N HIS A 90 -2.06 16.85 7.20
CA HIS A 90 -2.24 15.86 8.28
C HIS A 90 -2.17 14.40 7.80
N PRO A 91 -1.18 14.00 6.98
CA PRO A 91 -1.14 12.67 6.40
C PRO A 91 -0.84 11.60 7.45
N GLU A 92 -1.59 10.52 7.39
CA GLU A 92 -1.23 9.24 8.00
C GLU A 92 -1.18 8.20 6.89
N VAL A 93 0.01 7.69 6.61
CA VAL A 93 0.25 6.76 5.51
C VAL A 93 0.89 5.50 6.05
N PHE A 94 0.34 4.35 5.64
CA PHE A 94 0.98 3.05 5.84
C PHE A 94 1.59 2.59 4.53
N TRP A 95 2.73 1.94 4.62
CA TRP A 95 3.42 1.40 3.45
C TRP A 95 3.86 -0.03 3.69
N ILE A 96 3.91 -0.82 2.63
CA ILE A 96 4.36 -2.20 2.63
C ILE A 96 5.15 -2.49 1.35
N HIS A 97 6.32 -3.12 1.52
CA HIS A 97 7.15 -3.59 0.42
C HIS A 97 7.06 -5.11 0.36
N PHE A 98 6.92 -5.65 -0.84
CA PHE A 98 6.74 -7.08 -1.03
C PHE A 98 7.33 -7.54 -2.36
N THR A 99 7.66 -8.81 -2.43
CA THR A 99 8.21 -9.50 -3.61
C THR A 99 7.72 -10.93 -3.64
N GLY A 100 8.09 -11.71 -4.65
CA GLY A 100 7.71 -13.10 -4.81
C GLY A 100 7.56 -13.50 -6.27
N TYR A 101 7.49 -14.79 -6.55
CA TYR A 101 7.33 -15.24 -7.92
C TYR A 101 5.88 -15.14 -8.45
N ASP A 102 4.89 -14.96 -7.58
CA ASP A 102 3.46 -14.96 -7.95
C ASP A 102 2.71 -13.65 -7.65
N VAL A 103 3.45 -12.56 -7.39
CA VAL A 103 2.87 -11.27 -6.97
C VAL A 103 1.86 -10.76 -7.99
N ARG A 104 2.16 -10.78 -9.29
CA ARG A 104 1.26 -10.27 -10.32
C ARG A 104 -0.07 -11.03 -10.35
N ASN A 105 -0.03 -12.36 -10.24
CA ASN A 105 -1.23 -13.19 -10.18
C ASN A 105 -2.03 -12.94 -8.91
N ILE A 106 -1.37 -12.77 -7.77
CA ILE A 106 -2.01 -12.45 -6.48
C ILE A 106 -2.73 -11.09 -6.57
N LEU A 107 -2.08 -10.07 -7.10
CA LEU A 107 -2.68 -8.75 -7.28
C LEU A 107 -3.87 -8.80 -8.24
N ASN A 108 -3.72 -9.48 -9.38
CA ASN A 108 -4.81 -9.66 -10.34
C ASN A 108 -6.00 -10.42 -9.74
N TYR A 109 -5.73 -11.47 -8.98
CA TYR A 109 -6.78 -12.25 -8.30
C TYR A 109 -7.63 -11.39 -7.37
N HIS A 110 -7.03 -10.44 -6.68
CA HIS A 110 -7.72 -9.51 -5.77
C HIS A 110 -8.26 -8.25 -6.46
N GLY A 111 -8.12 -8.13 -7.78
CA GLY A 111 -8.59 -6.96 -8.51
C GLY A 111 -7.78 -5.70 -8.28
N ILE A 112 -6.54 -5.82 -7.82
CA ILE A 112 -5.62 -4.69 -7.70
C ILE A 112 -5.12 -4.34 -9.10
N PRO A 113 -5.35 -3.10 -9.61
CA PRO A 113 -4.99 -2.75 -10.97
C PRO A 113 -3.46 -2.69 -11.15
N LEU A 114 -2.97 -3.23 -12.28
CA LEU A 114 -1.57 -3.15 -12.69
C LEU A 114 -1.32 -2.07 -13.76
N ASP A 115 -2.37 -1.53 -14.33
CA ASP A 115 -2.36 -0.53 -15.40
C ASP A 115 -2.56 0.91 -14.91
N LYS A 116 -2.79 1.11 -13.65
CA LYS A 116 -2.88 2.42 -12.98
C LYS A 116 -2.30 2.34 -11.57
N HIS A 117 -1.89 3.49 -11.04
CA HIS A 117 -1.22 3.55 -9.74
C HIS A 117 -2.20 3.67 -8.58
N VAL A 118 -3.21 4.53 -8.69
CA VAL A 118 -4.14 4.84 -7.60
C VAL A 118 -5.40 4.01 -7.71
N PHE A 119 -5.84 3.41 -6.60
CA PHE A 119 -7.07 2.65 -6.55
C PHE A 119 -7.80 2.84 -5.21
N TYR A 120 -9.11 2.69 -5.25
CA TYR A 120 -9.97 2.82 -4.08
C TYR A 120 -9.82 1.61 -3.16
N SER A 121 -9.68 1.86 -1.87
CA SER A 121 -9.56 0.83 -0.84
C SER A 121 -10.62 0.97 0.27
N GLY A 122 -11.24 2.13 0.40
CA GLY A 122 -12.02 2.50 1.58
C GLY A 122 -11.14 2.77 2.80
N THR A 123 -11.77 3.12 3.91
CA THR A 123 -11.10 3.49 5.17
C THR A 123 -11.47 2.52 6.31
N LEU A 124 -11.43 1.22 6.05
CA LEU A 124 -11.74 0.21 7.06
C LEU A 124 -10.77 0.31 8.25
N PRO A 125 -11.27 0.30 9.51
CA PRO A 125 -10.42 0.22 10.69
C PRO A 125 -9.49 -0.99 10.70
N ASP A 126 -9.91 -2.09 10.06
CA ASP A 126 -9.15 -3.32 9.89
C ASP A 126 -7.79 -3.08 9.24
N TYR A 127 -7.66 -2.14 8.29
CA TYR A 127 -6.40 -1.86 7.62
C TYR A 127 -5.31 -1.42 8.59
N LYS A 128 -5.60 -0.43 9.44
CA LYS A 128 -4.64 0.04 10.43
C LYS A 128 -4.21 -1.07 11.38
N MET A 129 -5.18 -1.87 11.84
CA MET A 129 -4.93 -3.00 12.71
C MET A 129 -4.00 -4.02 12.05
N LEU A 130 -4.28 -4.39 10.80
CA LEU A 130 -3.50 -5.38 10.05
C LEU A 130 -2.09 -4.88 9.73
N PHE A 131 -1.94 -3.63 9.28
CA PHE A 131 -0.63 -3.02 9.05
C PHE A 131 0.20 -2.98 10.33
N ARG A 132 -0.38 -2.55 11.45
CA ARG A 132 0.32 -2.52 12.75
C ARG A 132 0.74 -3.92 13.20
N LYS A 133 -0.10 -4.91 12.95
CA LYS A 133 0.20 -6.31 13.24
C LYS A 133 1.38 -6.82 12.41
N ILE A 134 1.43 -6.50 11.13
CA ILE A 134 2.56 -6.83 10.25
C ILE A 134 3.85 -6.18 10.75
N ILE A 135 3.81 -4.88 11.09
CA ILE A 135 4.96 -4.15 11.63
C ILE A 135 5.48 -4.83 12.90
N ARG A 136 4.58 -5.16 13.81
CA ARG A 136 4.93 -5.82 15.07
C ARG A 136 5.56 -7.19 14.85
N GLU A 137 5.01 -8.02 13.97
CA GLU A 137 5.55 -9.33 13.62
C GLU A 137 6.95 -9.23 13.02
N LEU A 138 7.18 -8.27 12.13
CA LEU A 138 8.51 -8.00 11.57
C LEU A 138 9.53 -7.57 12.64
N GLN A 139 9.08 -6.86 13.66
CA GLN A 139 9.94 -6.43 14.78
C GLN A 139 10.25 -7.56 15.75
N GLN A 140 9.32 -8.44 16.02
CA GLN A 140 9.44 -9.51 17.00
C GLN A 140 10.11 -10.78 16.47
N CYS A 141 9.95 -11.07 15.17
CA CYS A 141 10.53 -12.23 14.50
C CYS A 141 10.22 -13.57 15.22
N GLU A 142 8.99 -13.76 15.66
CA GLU A 142 8.55 -15.01 16.27
C GLU A 142 8.48 -16.14 15.25
N TYR A 143 8.42 -17.38 15.73
CA TYR A 143 8.33 -18.54 14.83
C TYR A 143 7.17 -18.40 13.83
N GLY A 144 7.48 -18.62 12.53
CA GLY A 144 6.49 -18.56 11.47
C GLY A 144 6.05 -17.15 11.07
N TYR A 145 6.74 -16.10 11.53
CA TYR A 145 6.33 -14.72 11.26
C TYR A 145 6.29 -14.37 9.77
N GLU A 146 7.19 -14.94 8.96
CA GLU A 146 7.23 -14.68 7.52
C GLU A 146 5.93 -15.13 6.82
N ASP A 147 5.45 -16.33 7.14
CA ASP A 147 4.20 -16.85 6.60
C ASP A 147 2.98 -16.13 7.20
N TYR A 148 3.07 -15.76 8.47
CA TYR A 148 2.01 -15.02 9.15
C TYR A 148 1.79 -13.63 8.53
N ILE A 149 2.85 -12.88 8.30
CA ILE A 149 2.74 -11.56 7.67
C ILE A 149 2.26 -11.63 6.22
N ALA A 150 2.68 -12.64 5.46
CA ALA A 150 2.15 -12.85 4.11
C ALA A 150 0.64 -13.14 4.14
N SER A 151 0.17 -13.92 5.11
CA SER A 151 -1.27 -14.18 5.31
C SER A 151 -2.03 -12.92 5.70
N LEU A 152 -1.50 -12.09 6.59
CA LEU A 152 -2.09 -10.81 6.97
C LEU A 152 -2.19 -9.87 5.77
N PHE A 153 -1.17 -9.84 4.93
CA PHE A 153 -1.19 -9.03 3.71
C PHE A 153 -2.25 -9.52 2.72
N ASN A 154 -2.40 -10.83 2.54
CA ASN A 154 -3.48 -11.39 1.74
C ASN A 154 -4.87 -10.99 2.26
N ILE A 155 -5.06 -10.90 3.57
CA ILE A 155 -6.31 -10.40 4.17
C ILE A 155 -6.53 -8.93 3.78
N ILE A 156 -5.51 -8.08 3.84
CA ILE A 156 -5.61 -6.68 3.38
C ILE A 156 -6.09 -6.62 1.92
N LEU A 157 -5.47 -7.41 1.03
CA LEU A 157 -5.84 -7.44 -0.38
C LEU A 157 -7.29 -7.93 -0.60
N LEU A 158 -7.73 -8.93 0.17
CA LEU A 158 -9.11 -9.40 0.13
C LEU A 158 -10.10 -8.31 0.57
N LEU A 159 -9.78 -7.57 1.62
CA LEU A 159 -10.63 -6.48 2.10
C LEU A 159 -10.71 -5.34 1.08
N VAL A 160 -9.62 -5.01 0.42
CA VAL A 160 -9.61 -4.04 -0.70
C VAL A 160 -10.54 -4.51 -1.81
N SER A 161 -10.44 -5.78 -2.20
CA SER A 161 -11.31 -6.37 -3.23
C SER A 161 -12.80 -6.24 -2.86
N ARG A 162 -13.16 -6.52 -1.61
CA ARG A 162 -14.54 -6.34 -1.11
C ARG A 162 -15.01 -4.90 -1.20
N GLN A 163 -14.18 -3.95 -0.79
CA GLN A 163 -14.52 -2.52 -0.85
C GLN A 163 -14.74 -2.03 -2.27
N GLN A 164 -13.95 -2.49 -3.22
CA GLN A 164 -14.11 -2.16 -4.63
C GLN A 164 -15.45 -2.70 -5.19
N GLN A 165 -15.79 -3.94 -4.88
CA GLN A 165 -17.05 -4.54 -5.32
C GLN A 165 -18.28 -3.86 -4.71
N GLU A 166 -18.22 -3.50 -3.43
CA GLU A 166 -19.30 -2.77 -2.77
C GLU A 166 -19.50 -1.37 -3.36
N SER A 167 -18.41 -0.67 -3.68
CA SER A 167 -18.45 0.63 -4.35
C SER A 167 -19.10 0.55 -5.73
N GLU A 168 -18.78 -0.46 -6.53
CA GLU A 168 -19.38 -0.70 -7.86
C GLU A 168 -20.88 -0.98 -7.76
N LYS A 169 -21.33 -1.78 -6.80
CA LYS A 169 -22.75 -2.07 -6.56
C LYS A 169 -23.53 -0.80 -6.21
N THR A 170 -22.96 0.08 -5.42
CA THR A 170 -23.60 1.35 -5.03
C THR A 170 -23.75 2.26 -6.24
N THR A 171 -22.79 2.30 -7.14
CA THR A 171 -22.83 3.10 -8.37
C THR A 171 -23.87 2.58 -9.37
N THR A 172 -24.08 1.27 -9.46
CA THR A 172 -25.09 0.64 -10.36
C THR A 172 -26.52 0.70 -9.82
N SER A 173 -26.71 0.97 -8.53
CA SER A 173 -28.03 1.03 -7.89
C SER A 173 -28.66 2.43 -7.81
N ILE A 174 -28.03 3.45 -8.38
CA ILE A 174 -28.65 4.78 -8.54
C ILE A 174 -29.61 4.69 -9.72
N PRO A 175 -30.96 4.79 -9.52
CA PRO A 175 -31.90 4.83 -10.64
C PRO A 175 -31.60 6.09 -11.45
N GLU A 176 -31.53 5.96 -12.76
CA GLU A 176 -31.71 7.12 -13.63
C GLU A 176 -33.11 7.67 -13.34
N GLU A 177 -33.20 8.79 -12.62
CA GLU A 177 -34.42 9.57 -12.59
C GLU A 177 -34.64 10.06 -14.02
N ILE A 178 -35.57 9.43 -14.70
CA ILE A 178 -36.06 9.86 -16.00
C ILE A 178 -36.92 11.10 -15.74
N GLU A 179 -36.45 12.26 -16.21
CA GLU A 179 -37.32 13.44 -16.43
C GLU A 179 -38.36 13.17 -17.51
#